data_f1ec607a69f9177061d58d135bb6f9f0
#
_entry.id   f1ec607a69f9177061d58d135bb6f9f0
#
_cell.length_a   1.000
_cell.length_b   1.000
_cell.length_c   1.000
_cell.angle_alpha   90.00
_cell.angle_beta   90.00
_cell.angle_gamma   90.00
#
_symmetry.space_group_name_H-M   'P 1'
#
loop_
_entity.id
_entity.type
_entity.pdbx_description
1 polymer ?
#
loop_
_entity_poly.entity_id
_entity_poly.type
_entity_poly.pdbx_seq_one_letter_code
_entity_poly.pdbx_strand_id
1 'polypeptide(L)'
;MRVLILCTGNSARSQMAEGLLRHDAGNVYEVFSAGTKPSHVRPEAITVMREVGIDISGHRSKSVDEFAGQDFDYVITVCDNAKQSCPVFPAKTKRIHWSIEDPAAVQGSQGEGLTAFRRVRDELRARLRAFAQG
;
A
#
# COMPACT_ATOMS: atom_id res chain seq x y z
N MET A 1 14.05 1.00 10.08
CA MET A 1 13.15 -0.17 10.18
C MET A 1 12.56 -0.48 8.82
N ARG A 2 12.34 -1.75 8.55
CA ARG A 2 11.81 -2.21 7.25
C ARG A 2 10.33 -2.53 7.35
N VAL A 3 9.54 -1.98 6.42
CA VAL A 3 8.08 -2.15 6.39
C VAL A 3 7.67 -2.69 5.02
N LEU A 4 6.90 -3.77 5.02
CA LEU A 4 6.30 -4.33 3.80
C LEU A 4 4.79 -4.14 3.84
N ILE A 5 4.24 -3.51 2.81
CA ILE A 5 2.80 -3.24 2.71
C ILE A 5 2.20 -4.14 1.63
N LEU A 6 1.20 -4.92 1.99
CA LEU A 6 0.61 -5.94 1.11
C LEU A 6 -0.84 -5.64 0.77
N CYS A 7 -1.19 -5.84 -0.49
CA CYS A 7 -2.57 -5.95 -0.95
C CYS A 7 -2.64 -7.05 -2.02
N THR A 8 -3.78 -7.22 -2.68
CA THR A 8 -3.92 -8.29 -3.67
C THR A 8 -3.12 -7.98 -4.94
N GLY A 9 -3.47 -6.91 -5.64
CA GLY A 9 -2.90 -6.61 -6.96
C GLY A 9 -1.62 -5.81 -6.94
N ASN A 10 -1.24 -5.23 -5.79
CA ASN A 10 -0.16 -4.24 -5.70
C ASN A 10 -0.32 -3.18 -6.79
N SER A 11 -1.56 -2.72 -6.97
CA SER A 11 -1.92 -1.81 -8.05
C SER A 11 -2.38 -0.45 -7.56
N ALA A 12 -3.06 -0.39 -6.40
CA ALA A 12 -3.61 0.87 -5.88
C ALA A 12 -3.25 1.05 -4.40
N ARG A 13 -3.93 0.34 -3.50
CA ARG A 13 -3.83 0.59 -2.06
C ARG A 13 -2.40 0.49 -1.52
N SER A 14 -1.70 -0.60 -1.79
CA SER A 14 -0.34 -0.78 -1.28
C SER A 14 0.66 0.13 -2.00
N GLN A 15 0.44 0.45 -3.28
CA GLN A 15 1.29 1.40 -4.00
C GLN A 15 1.17 2.82 -3.44
N MET A 16 -0.05 3.26 -3.18
CA MET A 16 -0.28 4.56 -2.55
C MET A 16 0.32 4.60 -1.15
N ALA A 17 0.12 3.53 -0.36
CA ALA A 17 0.66 3.44 0.99
C ALA A 17 2.19 3.48 0.99
N GLU A 18 2.83 2.77 0.06
CA GLU A 18 4.29 2.82 -0.07
C GLU A 18 4.76 4.25 -0.34
N GLY A 19 4.14 4.93 -1.29
CA GLY A 19 4.52 6.30 -1.63
C GLY A 19 4.30 7.27 -0.48
N LEU A 20 3.18 7.14 0.22
CA LEU A 20 2.84 8.00 1.35
C LEU A 20 3.82 7.84 2.51
N LEU A 21 4.09 6.61 2.92
CA LEU A 21 4.98 6.36 4.06
C LEU A 21 6.42 6.73 3.72
N ARG A 22 6.87 6.43 2.50
CA ARG A 22 8.21 6.81 2.06
C ARG A 22 8.37 8.33 2.04
N HIS A 23 7.36 9.05 1.58
CA HIS A 23 7.39 10.52 1.55
C HIS A 23 7.37 11.11 2.96
N ASP A 24 6.47 10.62 3.81
CA ASP A 24 6.24 11.21 5.13
C ASP A 24 7.27 10.75 6.18
N ALA A 25 7.84 9.56 6.05
CA ALA A 25 8.73 8.97 7.06
C ALA A 25 9.85 8.10 6.45
N GLY A 26 10.27 8.39 5.22
CA GLY A 26 11.32 7.62 4.54
C GLY A 26 12.69 7.70 5.20
N ASN A 27 12.90 8.65 6.10
CA ASN A 27 14.12 8.75 6.87
C ASN A 27 14.16 7.78 8.07
N VAL A 28 13.01 7.21 8.44
CA VAL A 28 12.88 6.25 9.56
C VAL A 28 12.61 4.85 9.06
N TYR A 29 11.80 4.72 7.99
CA TYR A 29 11.38 3.45 7.45
C TYR A 29 11.88 3.23 6.04
N GLU A 30 12.40 2.03 5.80
CA GLU A 30 12.65 1.51 4.45
C GLU A 30 11.37 0.79 4.01
N VAL A 31 10.70 1.33 3.00
CA VAL A 31 9.32 0.96 2.67
C VAL A 31 9.25 0.16 1.38
N PHE A 32 8.53 -0.96 1.43
CA PHE A 32 8.30 -1.84 0.28
C PHE A 32 6.82 -2.16 0.18
N SER A 33 6.36 -2.51 -1.01
CA SER A 33 5.01 -3.02 -1.20
C SER A 33 5.01 -4.20 -2.16
N ALA A 34 4.00 -5.05 -2.05
CA ALA A 34 3.86 -6.21 -2.92
C ALA A 34 2.41 -6.69 -2.93
N GLY A 35 2.10 -7.62 -3.82
CA GLY A 35 0.79 -8.22 -3.93
C GLY A 35 0.85 -9.73 -3.98
N THR A 36 -0.25 -10.37 -3.59
CA THR A 36 -0.39 -11.83 -3.70
C THR A 36 -0.68 -12.24 -5.15
N LYS A 37 -1.27 -11.34 -5.94
CA LYS A 37 -1.52 -11.52 -7.37
C LYS A 37 -1.21 -10.20 -8.09
N PRO A 38 0.08 -9.91 -8.34
CA PRO A 38 0.46 -8.61 -8.91
C PRO A 38 -0.12 -8.39 -10.31
N SER A 39 -0.41 -7.15 -10.62
CA SER A 39 -0.92 -6.75 -11.93
C SER A 39 -0.12 -5.55 -12.47
N HIS A 40 -0.64 -4.34 -12.30
CA HIS A 40 0.04 -3.11 -12.72
C HIS A 40 -0.39 -1.97 -11.80
N VAL A 41 0.42 -0.91 -11.75
CA VAL A 41 0.08 0.28 -10.97
C VAL A 41 -1.04 1.04 -11.69
N ARG A 42 -2.13 1.31 -10.97
CA ARG A 42 -3.30 1.97 -11.55
C ARG A 42 -3.02 3.42 -11.91
N PRO A 43 -3.42 3.88 -13.11
CA PRO A 43 -3.28 5.30 -13.48
C PRO A 43 -3.97 6.24 -12.51
N GLU A 44 -5.14 5.85 -11.98
CA GLU A 44 -5.88 6.66 -11.00
C GLU A 44 -5.05 6.87 -9.73
N ALA A 45 -4.34 5.84 -9.27
CA ALA A 45 -3.46 5.95 -8.11
C ALA A 45 -2.33 6.95 -8.38
N ILE A 46 -1.71 6.88 -9.55
CA ILE A 46 -0.66 7.82 -9.95
C ILE A 46 -1.20 9.26 -9.95
N THR A 47 -2.40 9.45 -10.50
CA THR A 47 -3.04 10.77 -10.58
C THR A 47 -3.29 11.37 -9.21
N VAL A 48 -3.94 10.61 -8.29
CA VAL A 48 -4.30 11.17 -6.98
C VAL A 48 -3.08 11.36 -6.08
N MET A 49 -2.03 10.57 -6.26
CA MET A 49 -0.78 10.76 -5.53
C MET A 49 -0.07 12.02 -5.99
N ARG A 50 -0.09 12.29 -7.30
CA ARG A 50 0.50 13.53 -7.84
C ARG A 50 -0.20 14.77 -7.29
N GLU A 51 -1.50 14.70 -7.01
CA GLU A 51 -2.25 15.80 -6.40
C GLU A 51 -1.67 16.25 -5.05
N VAL A 52 -1.03 15.34 -4.33
CA VAL A 52 -0.39 15.65 -3.03
C VAL A 52 1.14 15.72 -3.15
N GLY A 53 1.65 15.87 -4.37
CA GLY A 53 3.07 16.08 -4.61
C GLY A 53 3.93 14.82 -4.54
N ILE A 54 3.33 13.64 -4.67
CA ILE A 54 4.05 12.36 -4.61
C ILE A 54 3.95 11.66 -5.96
N ASP A 55 5.10 11.36 -6.56
CA ASP A 55 5.16 10.68 -7.86
C ASP A 55 5.42 9.19 -7.66
N ILE A 56 4.43 8.35 -8.00
CA ILE A 56 4.59 6.90 -8.00
C ILE A 56 4.60 6.30 -9.41
N SER A 57 4.78 7.13 -10.43
CA SER A 57 4.77 6.66 -11.83
C SER A 57 5.90 5.69 -12.14
N GLY A 58 7.00 5.75 -11.40
CA GLY A 58 8.11 4.82 -11.53
C GLY A 58 7.97 3.53 -10.73
N HIS A 59 6.90 3.37 -9.96
CA HIS A 59 6.67 2.16 -9.17
C HIS A 59 6.28 0.98 -10.06
N ARG A 60 6.59 -0.21 -9.57
CA ARG A 60 6.32 -1.48 -10.26
C ARG A 60 5.41 -2.34 -9.38
N SER A 61 4.39 -2.94 -10.00
CA SER A 61 3.59 -3.97 -9.32
C SER A 61 4.43 -5.25 -9.23
N LYS A 62 4.51 -5.86 -8.06
CA LYS A 62 5.39 -6.99 -7.83
C LYS A 62 4.79 -8.00 -6.86
N SER A 63 5.26 -9.24 -6.98
CA SER A 63 4.80 -10.34 -6.14
C SER A 63 5.46 -10.30 -4.76
N VAL A 64 4.69 -10.68 -3.74
CA VAL A 64 5.23 -10.89 -2.39
C VAL A 64 6.35 -11.94 -2.38
N ASP A 65 6.36 -12.84 -3.37
CA ASP A 65 7.41 -13.86 -3.49
C ASP A 65 8.80 -13.25 -3.68
N GLU A 66 8.89 -12.03 -4.22
CA GLU A 66 10.18 -11.34 -4.36
C GLU A 66 10.81 -11.01 -3.01
N PHE A 67 10.01 -11.01 -1.94
CA PHE A 67 10.48 -10.70 -0.59
C PHE A 67 10.61 -11.93 0.30
N ALA A 68 10.43 -13.13 -0.26
CA ALA A 68 10.56 -14.38 0.50
C ALA A 68 11.95 -14.48 1.12
N GLY A 69 12.01 -14.85 2.39
CA GLY A 69 13.26 -14.98 3.12
C GLY A 69 13.86 -13.68 3.62
N GLN A 70 13.24 -12.53 3.32
CA GLN A 70 13.71 -11.25 3.85
C GLN A 70 13.04 -10.93 5.19
N ASP A 71 13.77 -10.23 6.04
CA ASP A 71 13.27 -9.81 7.35
C ASP A 71 12.62 -8.43 7.26
N PHE A 72 11.45 -8.31 7.89
CA PHE A 72 10.75 -7.04 8.04
C PHE A 72 10.40 -6.82 9.50
N ASP A 73 10.45 -5.55 9.92
CA ASP A 73 10.01 -5.18 11.26
C ASP A 73 8.49 -5.16 11.35
N TYR A 74 7.84 -4.72 10.25
CA TYR A 74 6.38 -4.64 10.16
C TYR A 74 5.90 -5.17 8.81
N VAL A 75 4.78 -5.89 8.83
CA VAL A 75 4.03 -6.24 7.62
C VAL A 75 2.62 -5.69 7.80
N ILE A 76 2.22 -4.78 6.91
CA ILE A 76 0.90 -4.14 6.96
C ILE A 76 0.09 -4.64 5.77
N THR A 77 -1.02 -5.33 6.04
CA THR A 77 -1.97 -5.72 4.99
C THR A 77 -3.08 -4.69 4.91
N VAL A 78 -3.44 -4.30 3.70
CA VAL A 78 -4.42 -3.23 3.48
C VAL A 78 -5.66 -3.71 2.70
N CYS A 79 -5.79 -5.00 2.51
CA CYS A 79 -7.02 -5.62 2.02
C CYS A 79 -7.21 -6.97 2.67
N ASP A 80 -8.48 -7.43 2.77
CA ASP A 80 -8.79 -8.66 3.50
C ASP A 80 -8.22 -9.90 2.81
N ASN A 81 -8.18 -9.93 1.47
CA ASN A 81 -7.57 -11.03 0.73
C ASN A 81 -6.07 -11.17 1.04
N ALA A 82 -5.36 -10.06 1.13
CA ALA A 82 -3.93 -10.08 1.46
C ALA A 82 -3.72 -10.60 2.88
N LYS A 83 -4.62 -10.27 3.82
CA LYS A 83 -4.58 -10.81 5.19
C LYS A 83 -4.66 -12.32 5.19
N GLN A 84 -5.60 -12.88 4.41
CA GLN A 84 -5.83 -14.33 4.34
C GLN A 84 -4.72 -15.07 3.60
N SER A 85 -4.13 -14.44 2.59
CA SER A 85 -3.11 -15.04 1.73
C SER A 85 -1.69 -14.63 2.12
N CYS A 86 -1.53 -13.93 3.23
CA CYS A 86 -0.24 -13.42 3.67
C CYS A 86 0.70 -14.58 4.00
N PRO A 87 1.91 -14.61 3.44
CA PRO A 87 2.90 -15.63 3.78
C PRO A 87 3.26 -15.57 5.26
N VAL A 88 3.84 -16.66 5.75
CA VAL A 88 4.33 -16.71 7.12
C VAL A 88 5.63 -15.91 7.20
N PHE A 89 5.68 -14.97 8.14
CA PHE A 89 6.88 -14.20 8.46
C PHE A 89 7.40 -14.60 9.84
N PRO A 90 8.70 -14.33 10.14
CA PRO A 90 9.24 -14.65 11.47
C PRO A 90 8.42 -14.03 12.59
N ALA A 91 8.41 -14.69 13.76
CA ALA A 91 7.62 -14.25 14.91
C ALA A 91 7.98 -12.84 15.39
N LYS A 92 9.22 -12.39 15.13
CA LYS A 92 9.66 -11.03 15.49
C LYS A 92 9.02 -9.94 14.63
N THR A 93 8.46 -10.29 13.46
CA THR A 93 7.78 -9.34 12.59
C THR A 93 6.41 -9.01 13.16
N LYS A 94 6.13 -7.71 13.34
CA LYS A 94 4.82 -7.25 13.80
C LYS A 94 3.88 -7.16 12.61
N ARG A 95 2.69 -7.73 12.76
CA ARG A 95 1.67 -7.73 11.71
C ARG A 95 0.56 -6.76 12.07
N ILE A 96 0.19 -5.94 11.10
CA ILE A 96 -0.87 -4.97 11.23
C ILE A 96 -1.83 -5.18 10.06
N HIS A 97 -3.13 -5.13 10.33
CA HIS A 97 -4.13 -5.22 9.27
C HIS A 97 -5.07 -4.02 9.33
N TRP A 98 -5.21 -3.36 8.19
CA TRP A 98 -6.22 -2.31 7.98
C TRP A 98 -7.14 -2.77 6.86
N SER A 99 -8.44 -2.84 7.15
CA SER A 99 -9.44 -3.17 6.13
C SER A 99 -9.76 -1.90 5.35
N ILE A 100 -9.09 -1.73 4.20
CA ILE A 100 -9.24 -0.56 3.34
C ILE A 100 -10.07 -0.96 2.12
N GLU A 101 -11.10 -0.17 1.80
CA GLU A 101 -11.93 -0.44 0.63
C GLU A 101 -11.10 -0.42 -0.65
N ASP A 102 -11.53 -1.19 -1.65
CA ASP A 102 -10.88 -1.18 -2.97
C ASP A 102 -11.46 -0.03 -3.80
N PRO A 103 -10.69 1.05 -4.04
CA PRO A 103 -11.21 2.19 -4.79
C PRO A 103 -11.47 1.85 -6.26
N ALA A 104 -10.81 0.82 -6.78
CA ALA A 104 -11.01 0.38 -8.16
C ALA A 104 -12.34 -0.34 -8.34
N ALA A 105 -12.99 -0.80 -7.26
CA ALA A 105 -14.27 -1.47 -7.32
C ALA A 105 -15.45 -0.48 -7.43
N VAL A 106 -15.21 0.81 -7.25
CA VAL A 106 -16.27 1.83 -7.34
C VAL A 106 -16.70 1.98 -8.80
N GLN A 107 -17.99 1.80 -9.05
CA GLN A 107 -18.59 1.96 -10.38
C GLN A 107 -19.16 3.35 -10.53
N GLY A 108 -19.19 3.84 -11.78
CA GLY A 108 -19.71 5.15 -12.08
C GLY A 108 -18.80 5.89 -13.06
N SER A 109 -18.88 7.23 -13.04
CA SER A 109 -18.05 8.07 -13.89
C SER A 109 -16.59 8.02 -13.49
N GLN A 110 -15.70 8.47 -14.38
CA GLN A 110 -14.26 8.59 -14.08
C GLN A 110 -14.04 9.51 -12.87
N GLY A 111 -14.82 10.57 -12.74
CA GLY A 111 -14.73 11.48 -11.60
C GLY A 111 -15.09 10.81 -10.29
N GLU A 112 -16.10 9.94 -10.29
CA GLU A 112 -16.49 9.18 -9.10
C GLU A 112 -15.39 8.20 -8.69
N GLY A 113 -14.76 7.56 -9.67
CA GLY A 113 -13.61 6.67 -9.44
C GLY A 113 -12.45 7.42 -8.81
N LEU A 114 -12.09 8.59 -9.34
CA LEU A 114 -11.01 9.39 -8.77
C LEU A 114 -11.33 9.87 -7.35
N THR A 115 -12.61 10.21 -7.08
CA THR A 115 -13.03 10.59 -5.73
C THR A 115 -12.81 9.44 -4.74
N ALA A 116 -13.11 8.21 -5.15
CA ALA A 116 -12.85 7.02 -4.32
C ALA A 116 -11.36 6.83 -4.04
N PHE A 117 -10.52 7.01 -5.05
CA PHE A 117 -9.06 6.92 -4.87
C PHE A 117 -8.54 8.01 -3.94
N ARG A 118 -9.06 9.24 -4.02
CA ARG A 118 -8.68 10.33 -3.11
C ARG A 118 -9.06 10.00 -1.68
N ARG A 119 -10.26 9.47 -1.46
CA ARG A 119 -10.73 9.08 -0.13
C ARG A 119 -9.84 8.00 0.47
N VAL A 120 -9.52 6.99 -0.30
CA VAL A 120 -8.64 5.89 0.15
C VAL A 120 -7.23 6.42 0.42
N ARG A 121 -6.68 7.26 -0.46
CA ARG A 121 -5.39 7.91 -0.26
C ARG A 121 -5.34 8.63 1.08
N ASP A 122 -6.36 9.44 1.36
CA ASP A 122 -6.39 10.26 2.57
C ASP A 122 -6.56 9.41 3.83
N GLU A 123 -7.34 8.34 3.76
CA GLU A 123 -7.48 7.40 4.87
C GLU A 123 -6.16 6.68 5.16
N LEU A 124 -5.50 6.19 4.11
CA LEU A 124 -4.19 5.53 4.25
C LEU A 124 -3.17 6.48 4.88
N ARG A 125 -3.16 7.74 4.44
CA ARG A 125 -2.20 8.71 4.96
C ARG A 125 -2.41 8.97 6.45
N ALA A 126 -3.67 9.09 6.88
CA ALA A 126 -3.99 9.28 8.29
C ALA A 126 -3.52 8.10 9.14
N ARG A 127 -3.78 6.87 8.67
CA ARG A 127 -3.35 5.66 9.38
C ARG A 127 -1.84 5.52 9.43
N LEU A 128 -1.17 5.81 8.32
CA LEU A 128 0.29 5.71 8.23
C LEU A 128 0.98 6.76 9.10
N ARG A 129 0.44 7.96 9.18
CA ARG A 129 0.97 9.00 10.07
C ARG A 129 0.84 8.60 11.53
N ALA A 130 -0.30 8.03 11.91
CA ALA A 130 -0.49 7.53 13.26
C ALA A 130 0.47 6.37 13.57
N PHE A 131 0.67 5.47 12.62
CA PHE A 131 1.64 4.37 12.72
C PHE A 131 3.07 4.91 12.92
N ALA A 132 3.46 5.91 12.15
CA ALA A 132 4.82 6.45 12.20
C ALA A 132 5.11 7.23 13.49
N GLN A 133 4.06 7.75 14.14
CA GLN A 133 4.20 8.47 15.41
C GLN A 133 4.23 7.52 16.61
N GLY A 134 3.64 6.35 16.46
CA GLY A 134 3.44 5.42 17.54
C GLY A 134 4.49 4.40 17.68
#